data_bd8e3de83c1bea8724d69d7fa96bed75
#
_entry.id   bd8e3de83c1bea8724d69d7fa96bed75
#
_cell.length_a   1.000
_cell.length_b   1.000
_cell.length_c   1.000
_cell.angle_alpha   90.00
_cell.angle_beta   90.00
_cell.angle_gamma   90.00
#
_symmetry.space_group_name_H-M   'P 1'
#
loop_
_entity.id
_entity.type
_entity.pdbx_description
1 polymer ?
#
loop_
_entity_poly.entity_id
_entity_poly.type
_entity_poly.pdbx_seq_one_letter_code
_entity_poly.pdbx_strand_id
1 'polypeptide(L)'
;MVVLPIAVLIFYGIIQGLNQAIYLITHYKIIEEGILNFLSKFGIEEGEEYVRWITSNVFSILQSVVQPSAVEITKKATLLILNFFISIVVCFYALADMEKFVQRTTSVVPEDRREELRRFIREIDVTFESLWFGNFVVAILIGLVSLPFFLYFNVPFAPLLSGLMFLAALIPIFAEWMIILPVSIYLFLVDVGKGLTFLVVGVVFLYVLPELILRPYFVGYTSKIHPLVLMLAFLGGGLMGGISGFFIAPMIVGLATAIYNYYTKEESAAENHDSEPV
;
A
#
# COMPACT_ATOMS: atom_id res chain seq x y z
N MET A 1 -11.45 11.79 -18.65
CA MET A 1 -11.03 10.77 -19.62
C MET A 1 -9.98 9.77 -19.10
N VAL A 2 -9.14 10.12 -18.14
CA VAL A 2 -8.08 9.22 -17.59
C VAL A 2 -8.64 8.14 -16.65
N VAL A 3 -9.75 8.39 -15.96
CA VAL A 3 -10.35 7.48 -14.97
C VAL A 3 -10.83 6.17 -15.59
N LEU A 4 -11.38 6.21 -16.82
CA LEU A 4 -11.95 5.04 -17.47
C LEU A 4 -10.90 3.97 -17.84
N PRO A 5 -9.75 4.29 -18.47
CA PRO A 5 -8.71 3.30 -18.72
C PRO A 5 -8.10 2.74 -17.44
N ILE A 6 -7.95 3.55 -16.38
CA ILE A 6 -7.46 3.07 -15.08
C ILE A 6 -8.47 2.10 -14.46
N ALA A 7 -9.76 2.44 -14.48
CA ALA A 7 -10.81 1.55 -13.98
C ALA A 7 -10.85 0.21 -14.74
N VAL A 8 -10.68 0.23 -16.07
CA VAL A 8 -10.61 -0.98 -16.90
C VAL A 8 -9.40 -1.83 -16.54
N LEU A 9 -8.22 -1.22 -16.35
CA LEU A 9 -7.00 -1.94 -15.96
C LEU A 9 -7.14 -2.57 -14.57
N ILE A 10 -7.71 -1.83 -13.61
CA ILE A 10 -7.97 -2.36 -12.26
C ILE A 10 -8.96 -3.54 -12.34
N PHE A 11 -10.06 -3.39 -13.08
CA PHE A 11 -11.08 -4.44 -13.23
C PHE A 11 -10.51 -5.68 -13.92
N TYR A 12 -9.73 -5.50 -14.97
CA TYR A 12 -9.02 -6.59 -15.65
C TYR A 12 -8.03 -7.29 -14.71
N GLY A 13 -7.25 -6.52 -13.94
CA GLY A 13 -6.31 -7.05 -12.93
C GLY A 13 -7.01 -7.86 -11.86
N ILE A 14 -8.16 -7.41 -11.35
CA ILE A 14 -8.98 -8.13 -10.37
C ILE A 14 -9.48 -9.47 -10.96
N ILE A 15 -10.03 -9.45 -12.18
CA ILE A 15 -10.52 -10.69 -12.84
C ILE A 15 -9.38 -11.68 -13.03
N GLN A 16 -8.24 -11.23 -13.55
CA GLN A 16 -7.07 -12.10 -13.75
C GLN A 16 -6.52 -12.61 -12.41
N GLY A 17 -6.45 -11.75 -11.39
CA GLY A 17 -6.03 -12.14 -10.05
C GLY A 17 -6.94 -13.20 -9.44
N LEU A 18 -8.26 -13.05 -9.57
CA LEU A 18 -9.24 -14.06 -9.12
C LEU A 18 -9.08 -15.38 -9.85
N ASN A 19 -8.96 -15.36 -11.17
CA ASN A 19 -8.76 -16.58 -11.97
C ASN A 19 -7.46 -17.31 -11.57
N GLN A 20 -6.39 -16.55 -11.32
CA GLN A 20 -5.12 -17.10 -10.87
C GLN A 20 -5.19 -17.64 -9.44
N ALA A 21 -5.92 -16.95 -8.54
CA ALA A 21 -6.16 -17.44 -7.18
C ALA A 21 -6.97 -18.75 -7.19
N ILE A 22 -8.00 -18.85 -8.03
CA ILE A 22 -8.78 -20.09 -8.22
C ILE A 22 -7.89 -21.19 -8.75
N TYR A 23 -7.03 -20.91 -9.74
CA TYR A 23 -6.08 -21.88 -10.27
C TYR A 23 -5.12 -22.39 -9.18
N LEU A 24 -4.55 -21.50 -8.38
CA LEU A 24 -3.69 -21.86 -7.25
C LEU A 24 -4.41 -22.76 -6.25
N ILE A 25 -5.65 -22.43 -5.88
CA ILE A 25 -6.46 -23.21 -4.94
C ILE A 25 -6.76 -24.60 -5.48
N THR A 26 -7.07 -24.71 -6.77
CA THR A 26 -7.39 -26.00 -7.38
C THR A 26 -6.15 -26.89 -7.59
N HIS A 27 -4.95 -26.29 -7.68
CA HIS A 27 -3.70 -26.98 -7.97
C HIS A 27 -2.66 -26.89 -6.85
N TYR A 28 -3.07 -26.56 -5.62
CA TYR A 28 -2.14 -26.35 -4.50
C TYR A 28 -1.23 -27.54 -4.20
N LYS A 29 -1.74 -28.77 -4.36
CA LYS A 29 -0.94 -29.98 -4.15
C LYS A 29 0.26 -30.08 -5.08
N ILE A 30 0.13 -29.64 -6.33
CA ILE A 30 1.24 -29.61 -7.29
C ILE A 30 2.31 -28.61 -6.83
N ILE A 31 1.89 -27.49 -6.25
CA ILE A 31 2.81 -26.48 -5.71
C ILE A 31 3.51 -27.02 -4.46
N GLU A 32 2.75 -27.65 -3.56
CA GLU A 32 3.29 -28.29 -2.35
C GLU A 32 4.34 -29.34 -2.71
N GLU A 33 4.01 -30.25 -3.62
CA GLU A 33 4.94 -31.31 -4.11
C GLU A 33 6.17 -30.67 -4.79
N GLY A 34 6.00 -29.59 -5.54
CA GLY A 34 7.10 -28.85 -6.16
C GLY A 34 8.07 -28.26 -5.13
N ILE A 35 7.54 -27.68 -4.06
CA ILE A 35 8.34 -27.13 -2.95
C ILE A 35 9.06 -28.26 -2.21
N LEU A 36 8.37 -29.34 -1.89
CA LEU A 36 8.94 -30.48 -1.20
C LEU A 36 10.05 -31.17 -2.01
N ASN A 37 9.82 -31.40 -3.30
CA ASN A 37 10.84 -31.93 -4.22
C ASN A 37 12.07 -31.04 -4.34
N PHE A 38 11.86 -29.71 -4.21
CA PHE A 38 12.96 -28.77 -4.18
C PHE A 38 13.77 -28.89 -2.90
N LEU A 39 13.12 -28.87 -1.73
CA LEU A 39 13.80 -28.98 -0.43
C LEU A 39 14.60 -30.32 -0.32
N SER A 40 14.03 -31.40 -0.83
CA SER A 40 14.72 -32.70 -0.84
C SER A 40 16.00 -32.69 -1.68
N LYS A 41 16.06 -31.91 -2.78
CA LYS A 41 17.29 -31.74 -3.58
C LYS A 41 18.43 -31.05 -2.82
N PHE A 42 18.11 -30.27 -1.80
CA PHE A 42 19.08 -29.59 -0.93
C PHE A 42 19.32 -30.33 0.39
N GLY A 43 18.74 -31.50 0.58
CA GLY A 43 18.90 -32.30 1.79
C GLY A 43 18.18 -31.70 3.02
N ILE A 44 17.17 -30.85 2.81
CA ILE A 44 16.39 -30.22 3.88
C ILE A 44 15.13 -31.06 4.12
N GLU A 45 15.26 -32.17 4.79
CA GLU A 45 14.13 -33.06 5.10
C GLU A 45 13.31 -32.58 6.30
N GLU A 46 13.94 -31.89 7.27
CA GLU A 46 13.27 -31.36 8.45
C GLU A 46 12.26 -30.21 8.14
N GLY A 47 12.30 -29.66 6.93
CA GLY A 47 11.39 -28.58 6.50
C GLY A 47 10.02 -29.02 6.00
N GLU A 48 9.79 -30.34 5.78
CA GLU A 48 8.54 -30.83 5.16
C GLU A 48 7.30 -30.49 5.97
N GLU A 49 7.34 -30.65 7.28
CA GLU A 49 6.21 -30.37 8.16
C GLU A 49 5.83 -28.88 8.14
N TYR A 50 6.83 -27.97 8.15
CA TYR A 50 6.62 -26.55 8.04
C TYR A 50 6.02 -26.16 6.69
N VAL A 51 6.48 -26.75 5.59
CA VAL A 51 5.93 -26.49 4.25
C VAL A 51 4.48 -26.93 4.18
N ARG A 52 4.15 -28.13 4.66
CA ARG A 52 2.77 -28.63 4.70
C ARG A 52 1.87 -27.75 5.59
N TRP A 53 2.39 -27.30 6.74
CA TRP A 53 1.66 -26.41 7.63
C TRP A 53 1.42 -25.03 6.98
N ILE A 54 2.45 -24.43 6.38
CA ILE A 54 2.34 -23.11 5.70
C ILE A 54 1.38 -23.22 4.51
N THR A 55 1.56 -24.21 3.63
CA THR A 55 0.71 -24.39 2.45
C THR A 55 -0.73 -24.63 2.87
N SER A 56 -1.01 -25.52 3.81
CA SER A 56 -2.37 -25.79 4.27
C SER A 56 -3.06 -24.55 4.87
N ASN A 57 -2.35 -23.74 5.68
CA ASN A 57 -2.91 -22.52 6.26
C ASN A 57 -3.14 -21.44 5.20
N VAL A 58 -2.17 -21.19 4.32
CA VAL A 58 -2.32 -20.20 3.23
C VAL A 58 -3.48 -20.59 2.32
N PHE A 59 -3.57 -21.88 1.94
CA PHE A 59 -4.66 -22.33 1.08
C PHE A 59 -6.02 -22.35 1.77
N SER A 60 -6.09 -22.64 3.07
CA SER A 60 -7.35 -22.55 3.83
C SER A 60 -7.88 -21.09 3.86
N ILE A 61 -6.98 -20.12 4.03
CA ILE A 61 -7.32 -18.69 3.97
C ILE A 61 -7.80 -18.34 2.55
N LEU A 62 -7.06 -18.70 1.52
CA LEU A 62 -7.45 -18.46 0.13
C LEU A 62 -8.79 -19.11 -0.21
N GLN A 63 -9.01 -20.35 0.23
CA GLN A 63 -10.25 -21.07 0.03
C GLN A 63 -11.44 -20.39 0.71
N SER A 64 -11.26 -19.85 1.91
CA SER A 64 -12.29 -19.08 2.63
C SER A 64 -12.69 -17.79 1.90
N VAL A 65 -11.78 -17.21 1.11
CA VAL A 65 -12.02 -16.01 0.30
C VAL A 65 -12.73 -16.36 -1.02
N VAL A 66 -12.42 -17.53 -1.62
CA VAL A 66 -12.86 -17.91 -2.98
C VAL A 66 -14.10 -18.80 -3.00
N GLN A 67 -14.42 -19.50 -1.89
CA GLN A 67 -15.60 -20.41 -1.80
C GLN A 67 -16.73 -19.88 -0.88
N PRO A 68 -17.11 -18.61 -0.93
CA PRO A 68 -18.36 -18.19 -0.30
C PRO A 68 -19.55 -18.78 -1.08
N SER A 69 -20.65 -19.09 -0.39
CA SER A 69 -21.90 -19.50 -1.03
C SER A 69 -22.37 -18.43 -2.02
N ALA A 70 -23.12 -18.80 -3.07
CA ALA A 70 -23.66 -17.85 -4.05
C ALA A 70 -24.46 -16.70 -3.35
N VAL A 71 -25.13 -16.99 -2.26
CA VAL A 71 -25.85 -16.01 -1.43
C VAL A 71 -24.88 -15.03 -0.75
N GLU A 72 -23.77 -15.52 -0.22
CA GLU A 72 -22.74 -14.66 0.39
C GLU A 72 -22.04 -13.79 -0.63
N ILE A 73 -21.72 -14.33 -1.82
CA ILE A 73 -21.16 -13.56 -2.93
C ILE A 73 -22.09 -12.43 -3.32
N THR A 74 -23.40 -12.73 -3.52
CA THR A 74 -24.40 -11.74 -3.87
C THR A 74 -24.53 -10.68 -2.80
N LYS A 75 -24.60 -11.07 -1.52
CA LYS A 75 -24.68 -10.13 -0.39
C LYS A 75 -23.43 -9.23 -0.31
N LYS A 76 -22.22 -9.81 -0.39
CA LYS A 76 -20.96 -9.06 -0.37
C LYS A 76 -20.84 -8.13 -1.56
N ALA A 77 -21.20 -8.57 -2.77
CA ALA A 77 -21.20 -7.75 -3.99
C ALA A 77 -22.20 -6.58 -3.88
N THR A 78 -23.42 -6.84 -3.40
CA THR A 78 -24.42 -5.79 -3.20
C THR A 78 -23.95 -4.75 -2.19
N LEU A 79 -23.39 -5.17 -1.05
CA LEU A 79 -22.82 -4.26 -0.05
C LEU A 79 -21.64 -3.48 -0.59
N LEU A 80 -20.77 -4.09 -1.38
CA LEU A 80 -19.63 -3.43 -2.00
C LEU A 80 -20.09 -2.35 -2.98
N ILE A 81 -21.06 -2.65 -3.85
CA ILE A 81 -21.63 -1.67 -4.80
C ILE A 81 -22.31 -0.52 -4.02
N LEU A 82 -23.09 -0.84 -3.00
CA LEU A 82 -23.78 0.18 -2.19
C LEU A 82 -22.76 1.08 -1.47
N ASN A 83 -21.76 0.48 -0.81
CA ASN A 83 -20.70 1.23 -0.11
C ASN A 83 -19.89 2.08 -1.08
N PHE A 84 -19.58 1.56 -2.28
CA PHE A 84 -18.89 2.31 -3.33
C PHE A 84 -19.69 3.52 -3.79
N PHE A 85 -20.99 3.34 -4.03
CA PHE A 85 -21.89 4.43 -4.39
C PHE A 85 -21.99 5.49 -3.28
N ILE A 86 -22.20 5.06 -2.03
CA ILE A 86 -22.23 5.95 -0.87
C ILE A 86 -20.90 6.71 -0.75
N SER A 87 -19.75 6.03 -0.92
CA SER A 87 -18.43 6.66 -0.86
C SER A 87 -18.25 7.73 -1.93
N ILE A 88 -18.72 7.49 -3.16
CA ILE A 88 -18.67 8.49 -4.24
C ILE A 88 -19.52 9.71 -3.86
N VAL A 89 -20.74 9.49 -3.37
CA VAL A 89 -21.64 10.58 -2.97
C VAL A 89 -21.05 11.39 -1.82
N VAL A 90 -20.56 10.71 -0.77
CA VAL A 90 -19.92 11.38 0.38
C VAL A 90 -18.67 12.16 -0.08
N CYS A 91 -17.82 11.56 -0.91
CA CYS A 91 -16.63 12.21 -1.45
C CYS A 91 -16.99 13.45 -2.27
N PHE A 92 -18.02 13.35 -3.13
CA PHE A 92 -18.50 14.48 -3.92
C PHE A 92 -18.97 15.65 -3.04
N TYR A 93 -19.82 15.36 -2.03
CA TYR A 93 -20.30 16.42 -1.12
C TYR A 93 -19.19 16.94 -0.22
N ALA A 94 -18.27 16.10 0.25
CA ALA A 94 -17.11 16.55 1.01
C ALA A 94 -16.26 17.55 0.22
N LEU A 95 -15.98 17.25 -1.06
CA LEU A 95 -15.22 18.14 -1.94
C LEU A 95 -16.01 19.42 -2.30
N ALA A 96 -17.32 19.30 -2.58
CA ALA A 96 -18.15 20.44 -2.97
C ALA A 96 -18.39 21.42 -1.82
N ASP A 97 -18.48 20.95 -0.58
CA ASP A 97 -18.81 21.77 0.59
C ASP A 97 -17.60 22.07 1.50
N MET A 98 -16.41 21.54 1.17
CA MET A 98 -15.20 21.72 1.98
C MET A 98 -14.90 23.20 2.26
N GLU A 99 -14.98 24.03 1.23
CA GLU A 99 -14.70 25.46 1.34
C GLU A 99 -15.66 26.17 2.30
N LYS A 100 -16.96 25.84 2.22
CA LYS A 100 -18.00 26.35 3.12
C LYS A 100 -17.80 25.82 4.54
N PHE A 101 -17.38 24.56 4.68
CA PHE A 101 -17.10 23.96 5.98
C PHE A 101 -15.94 24.67 6.67
N VAL A 102 -14.82 24.88 5.97
CA VAL A 102 -13.66 25.61 6.49
C VAL A 102 -14.04 27.03 6.86
N GLN A 103 -14.78 27.75 6.00
CA GLN A 103 -15.24 29.12 6.28
C GLN A 103 -16.13 29.18 7.52
N ARG A 104 -17.09 28.26 7.68
CA ARG A 104 -17.97 28.21 8.86
C ARG A 104 -17.17 27.90 10.14
N THR A 105 -16.24 26.92 10.07
CA THR A 105 -15.42 26.56 11.22
C THR A 105 -14.51 27.73 11.63
N THR A 106 -13.91 28.43 10.67
CA THR A 106 -13.09 29.61 10.97
C THR A 106 -13.89 30.79 11.46
N SER A 107 -15.17 30.94 11.08
CA SER A 107 -16.03 32.04 11.54
C SER A 107 -16.46 31.93 13.01
N VAL A 108 -16.46 30.73 13.59
CA VAL A 108 -16.80 30.50 15.01
C VAL A 108 -15.62 30.90 15.93
N VAL A 109 -14.39 30.96 15.38
CA VAL A 109 -13.20 31.31 16.15
C VAL A 109 -13.04 32.84 16.20
N PRO A 110 -12.67 33.43 17.38
CA PRO A 110 -12.38 34.85 17.52
C PRO A 110 -11.36 35.33 16.48
N GLU A 111 -11.48 36.60 16.08
CA GLU A 111 -10.68 37.17 14.96
C GLU A 111 -9.18 37.09 15.18
N ASP A 112 -8.76 37.28 16.43
CA ASP A 112 -7.38 37.21 16.88
C ASP A 112 -6.74 35.81 16.69
N ARG A 113 -7.53 34.73 16.69
CA ARG A 113 -7.05 33.37 16.53
C ARG A 113 -7.35 32.72 15.17
N ARG A 114 -8.01 33.44 14.26
CA ARG A 114 -8.36 32.91 12.93
C ARG A 114 -7.14 32.57 12.08
N GLU A 115 -6.10 33.40 12.16
CA GLU A 115 -4.87 33.15 11.40
C GLU A 115 -4.11 31.94 11.94
N GLU A 116 -4.10 31.75 13.25
CA GLU A 116 -3.54 30.60 13.93
C GLU A 116 -4.24 29.31 13.47
N LEU A 117 -5.57 29.29 13.49
CA LEU A 117 -6.36 28.14 13.00
C LEU A 117 -6.10 27.83 11.52
N ARG A 118 -5.97 28.86 10.67
CA ARG A 118 -5.66 28.68 9.24
C ARG A 118 -4.27 28.06 9.03
N ARG A 119 -3.28 28.47 9.82
CA ARG A 119 -1.93 27.85 9.79
C ARG A 119 -1.98 26.39 10.21
N PHE A 120 -2.72 26.10 11.26
CA PHE A 120 -2.91 24.73 11.75
C PHE A 120 -3.59 23.82 10.69
N ILE A 121 -4.68 24.28 10.08
CA ILE A 121 -5.36 23.56 9.00
C ILE A 121 -4.41 23.32 7.81
N ARG A 122 -3.61 24.30 7.44
CA ARG A 122 -2.62 24.18 6.36
C ARG A 122 -1.54 23.14 6.69
N GLU A 123 -1.07 23.07 7.93
CA GLU A 123 -0.08 22.07 8.35
C GLU A 123 -0.64 20.65 8.27
N ILE A 124 -1.92 20.47 8.64
CA ILE A 124 -2.63 19.21 8.45
C ILE A 124 -2.72 18.86 6.96
N ASP A 125 -3.18 19.78 6.14
CA ASP A 125 -3.38 19.58 4.70
C ASP A 125 -2.07 19.16 4.00
N VAL A 126 -1.00 19.91 4.21
CA VAL A 126 0.34 19.58 3.68
C VAL A 126 0.85 18.23 4.15
N THR A 127 0.62 17.89 5.42
CA THR A 127 1.04 16.59 5.97
C THR A 127 0.28 15.44 5.32
N PHE A 128 -1.03 15.58 5.15
CA PHE A 128 -1.86 14.55 4.51
C PHE A 128 -1.62 14.44 3.02
N GLU A 129 -1.47 15.56 2.31
CA GLU A 129 -1.13 15.56 0.89
C GLU A 129 0.18 14.81 0.63
N SER A 130 1.22 15.12 1.38
CA SER A 130 2.52 14.45 1.25
C SER A 130 2.45 12.96 1.59
N LEU A 131 1.68 12.61 2.63
CA LEU A 131 1.55 11.21 3.09
C LEU A 131 0.81 10.33 2.08
N TRP A 132 -0.31 10.84 1.53
CA TRP A 132 -1.21 10.01 0.72
C TRP A 132 -0.97 10.15 -0.78
N PHE A 133 -0.95 11.37 -1.29
CA PHE A 133 -0.87 11.60 -2.73
C PHE A 133 0.45 11.10 -3.31
N GLY A 134 1.58 11.50 -2.70
CA GLY A 134 2.90 11.10 -3.16
C GLY A 134 3.10 9.58 -3.10
N ASN A 135 2.73 8.97 -1.97
CA ASN A 135 2.86 7.53 -1.77
C ASN A 135 1.97 6.72 -2.73
N PHE A 136 0.73 7.19 -2.96
CA PHE A 136 -0.20 6.55 -3.87
C PHE A 136 0.26 6.64 -5.34
N VAL A 137 0.79 7.78 -5.76
CA VAL A 137 1.37 7.95 -7.11
C VAL A 137 2.54 6.99 -7.32
N VAL A 138 3.45 6.90 -6.36
CA VAL A 138 4.59 5.97 -6.42
C VAL A 138 4.11 4.52 -6.48
N ALA A 139 3.13 4.14 -5.66
CA ALA A 139 2.57 2.80 -5.66
C ALA A 139 1.93 2.43 -7.02
N ILE A 140 1.18 3.35 -7.64
CA ILE A 140 0.64 3.16 -9.00
C ILE A 140 1.78 2.93 -10.00
N LEU A 141 2.81 3.76 -9.97
CA LEU A 141 3.95 3.63 -10.90
C LEU A 141 4.65 2.28 -10.73
N ILE A 142 4.90 1.84 -9.48
CA ILE A 142 5.51 0.54 -9.20
C ILE A 142 4.60 -0.59 -9.70
N GLY A 143 3.30 -0.54 -9.43
CA GLY A 143 2.35 -1.54 -9.91
C GLY A 143 2.32 -1.62 -11.44
N LEU A 144 2.31 -0.48 -12.13
CA LEU A 144 2.32 -0.43 -13.60
C LEU A 144 3.63 -0.92 -14.21
N VAL A 145 4.78 -0.57 -13.62
CA VAL A 145 6.10 -0.99 -14.11
C VAL A 145 6.38 -2.46 -13.78
N SER A 146 5.89 -2.96 -12.66
CA SER A 146 6.10 -4.36 -12.26
C SER A 146 5.42 -5.36 -13.21
N LEU A 147 4.28 -5.01 -13.83
CA LEU A 147 3.58 -5.92 -14.74
C LEU A 147 4.41 -6.28 -15.97
N PRO A 148 4.87 -5.33 -16.83
CA PRO A 148 5.71 -5.66 -17.96
C PRO A 148 7.04 -6.28 -17.53
N PHE A 149 7.58 -5.91 -16.38
CA PHE A 149 8.78 -6.50 -15.82
C PHE A 149 8.59 -8.00 -15.51
N PHE A 150 7.53 -8.37 -14.80
CA PHE A 150 7.22 -9.78 -14.51
C PHE A 150 6.91 -10.57 -15.79
N LEU A 151 6.20 -9.97 -16.75
CA LEU A 151 5.94 -10.60 -18.05
C LEU A 151 7.22 -10.86 -18.84
N TYR A 152 8.17 -9.93 -18.85
CA TYR A 152 9.45 -10.09 -19.52
C TYR A 152 10.26 -11.29 -18.99
N PHE A 153 10.23 -11.49 -17.67
CA PHE A 153 10.90 -12.64 -17.03
C PHE A 153 10.06 -13.92 -17.09
N ASN A 154 8.87 -13.90 -17.72
CA ASN A 154 7.91 -15.00 -17.73
C ASN A 154 7.57 -15.51 -16.32
N VAL A 155 7.38 -14.58 -15.38
CA VAL A 155 6.94 -14.90 -14.03
C VAL A 155 5.50 -15.36 -14.07
N PRO A 156 5.16 -16.53 -13.49
CA PRO A 156 3.76 -16.95 -13.40
C PRO A 156 2.97 -15.97 -12.53
N PHE A 157 1.68 -15.83 -12.83
CA PHE A 157 0.79 -14.92 -12.08
C PHE A 157 1.20 -13.44 -12.10
N ALA A 158 1.89 -12.98 -13.14
CA ALA A 158 2.38 -11.61 -13.26
C ALA A 158 1.32 -10.52 -12.93
N PRO A 159 0.05 -10.58 -13.40
CA PRO A 159 -0.96 -9.59 -13.03
C PRO A 159 -1.30 -9.58 -11.54
N LEU A 160 -1.39 -10.75 -10.91
CA LEU A 160 -1.63 -10.86 -9.48
C LEU A 160 -0.46 -10.28 -8.67
N LEU A 161 0.77 -10.67 -9.03
CA LEU A 161 1.99 -10.18 -8.38
C LEU A 161 2.16 -8.69 -8.55
N SER A 162 1.79 -8.12 -9.70
CA SER A 162 1.82 -6.67 -9.92
C SER A 162 0.79 -5.93 -9.08
N GLY A 163 -0.40 -6.50 -8.90
CA GLY A 163 -1.39 -5.98 -7.95
C GLY A 163 -0.89 -6.02 -6.51
N LEU A 164 -0.21 -7.10 -6.12
CA LEU A 164 0.44 -7.20 -4.80
C LEU A 164 1.60 -6.21 -4.67
N MET A 165 2.39 -5.97 -5.73
CA MET A 165 3.44 -4.94 -5.75
C MET A 165 2.88 -3.54 -5.53
N PHE A 166 1.74 -3.22 -6.15
CA PHE A 166 1.04 -1.95 -5.89
C PHE A 166 0.64 -1.83 -4.41
N LEU A 167 0.04 -2.88 -3.84
CA LEU A 167 -0.36 -2.88 -2.42
C LEU A 167 0.86 -2.81 -1.48
N ALA A 168 1.93 -3.53 -1.80
CA ALA A 168 3.18 -3.48 -1.05
C ALA A 168 3.79 -2.08 -1.08
N ALA A 169 3.80 -1.44 -2.25
CA ALA A 169 4.36 -0.10 -2.42
C ALA A 169 3.60 1.01 -1.68
N LEU A 170 2.35 0.77 -1.23
CA LEU A 170 1.64 1.67 -0.32
C LEU A 170 2.28 1.70 1.08
N ILE A 171 2.98 0.63 1.47
CA ILE A 171 3.67 0.53 2.76
C ILE A 171 5.12 0.96 2.54
N PRO A 172 5.60 2.06 3.13
CA PRO A 172 6.99 2.48 2.94
C PRO A 172 7.94 1.47 3.56
N ILE A 173 9.06 1.26 2.89
CA ILE A 173 10.20 0.44 3.29
C ILE A 173 9.90 -1.08 3.36
N PHE A 174 10.65 -1.85 2.61
CA PHE A 174 10.73 -3.32 2.61
C PHE A 174 9.52 -4.12 2.16
N ALA A 175 8.34 -3.55 1.94
CA ALA A 175 7.18 -4.37 1.58
C ALA A 175 7.33 -4.99 0.18
N GLU A 176 7.99 -4.33 -0.77
CA GLU A 176 8.28 -4.84 -2.12
C GLU A 176 9.20 -6.07 -2.09
N TRP A 177 10.09 -6.17 -1.09
CA TRP A 177 10.95 -7.33 -0.89
C TRP A 177 10.18 -8.62 -0.62
N MET A 178 8.99 -8.51 -0.02
CA MET A 178 8.11 -9.66 0.22
C MET A 178 7.65 -10.33 -1.07
N ILE A 179 7.76 -9.64 -2.22
CA ILE A 179 7.40 -10.15 -3.53
C ILE A 179 8.65 -10.43 -4.35
N ILE A 180 9.62 -9.52 -4.35
CA ILE A 180 10.86 -9.66 -5.14
C ILE A 180 11.65 -10.90 -4.71
N LEU A 181 11.81 -11.16 -3.41
CA LEU A 181 12.59 -12.29 -2.93
C LEU A 181 11.97 -13.66 -3.29
N PRO A 182 10.70 -13.95 -2.99
CA PRO A 182 10.10 -15.23 -3.37
C PRO A 182 10.11 -15.48 -4.88
N VAL A 183 9.84 -14.44 -5.68
CA VAL A 183 9.89 -14.56 -7.15
C VAL A 183 11.31 -14.79 -7.64
N SER A 184 12.31 -14.12 -7.04
CA SER A 184 13.72 -14.37 -7.36
C SER A 184 14.10 -15.82 -7.05
N ILE A 185 13.76 -16.31 -5.87
CA ILE A 185 14.00 -17.71 -5.46
C ILE A 185 13.36 -18.68 -6.47
N TYR A 186 12.09 -18.45 -6.80
CA TYR A 186 11.42 -19.28 -7.81
C TYR A 186 12.18 -19.30 -9.14
N LEU A 187 12.61 -18.14 -9.64
CA LEU A 187 13.36 -18.06 -10.90
C LEU A 187 14.76 -18.68 -10.81
N PHE A 188 15.43 -18.60 -9.65
CA PHE A 188 16.69 -19.30 -9.39
C PHE A 188 16.55 -20.83 -9.54
N LEU A 189 15.38 -21.38 -9.17
CA LEU A 189 15.11 -22.82 -9.30
C LEU A 189 14.94 -23.24 -10.74
N VAL A 190 14.46 -22.34 -11.60
CA VAL A 190 14.25 -22.61 -13.03
C VAL A 190 15.56 -22.37 -13.78
N ASP A 191 16.23 -21.26 -13.53
CA ASP A 191 17.48 -20.81 -14.17
C ASP A 191 18.20 -19.82 -13.26
N VAL A 192 19.41 -20.18 -12.82
CA VAL A 192 20.24 -19.36 -11.90
C VAL A 192 20.54 -18.00 -12.50
N GLY A 193 20.88 -17.94 -13.79
CA GLY A 193 21.19 -16.68 -14.47
C GLY A 193 19.96 -15.76 -14.54
N LYS A 194 18.80 -16.34 -14.84
CA LYS A 194 17.53 -15.63 -14.91
C LYS A 194 17.11 -15.11 -13.54
N GLY A 195 17.24 -15.94 -12.48
CA GLY A 195 16.94 -15.53 -11.11
C GLY A 195 17.86 -14.41 -10.63
N LEU A 196 19.17 -14.49 -10.91
CA LEU A 196 20.11 -13.42 -10.56
C LEU A 196 19.80 -12.12 -11.28
N THR A 197 19.55 -12.19 -12.59
CA THR A 197 19.22 -11.01 -13.39
C THR A 197 17.92 -10.38 -12.90
N PHE A 198 16.90 -11.19 -12.62
CA PHE A 198 15.62 -10.71 -12.05
C PHE A 198 15.85 -10.02 -10.70
N LEU A 199 16.62 -10.61 -9.79
CA LEU A 199 16.91 -10.05 -8.48
C LEU A 199 17.61 -8.68 -8.62
N VAL A 200 18.72 -8.62 -9.37
CA VAL A 200 19.50 -7.39 -9.50
C VAL A 200 18.69 -6.29 -10.19
N VAL A 201 18.07 -6.60 -11.34
CA VAL A 201 17.29 -5.61 -12.08
C VAL A 201 16.00 -5.25 -11.32
N GLY A 202 15.32 -6.24 -10.72
CA GLY A 202 14.13 -6.02 -9.92
C GLY A 202 14.39 -5.13 -8.71
N VAL A 203 15.48 -5.39 -7.97
CA VAL A 203 15.87 -4.53 -6.84
C VAL A 203 16.13 -3.09 -7.31
N VAL A 204 16.85 -2.91 -8.42
CA VAL A 204 17.15 -1.57 -8.94
C VAL A 204 15.88 -0.86 -9.40
N PHE A 205 15.04 -1.49 -10.23
CA PHE A 205 13.90 -0.84 -10.88
C PHE A 205 12.62 -0.79 -10.04
N LEU A 206 12.37 -1.81 -9.21
CA LEU A 206 11.14 -1.92 -8.43
C LEU A 206 11.30 -1.49 -6.96
N TYR A 207 12.54 -1.30 -6.50
CA TYR A 207 12.81 -0.87 -5.14
C TYR A 207 13.73 0.35 -5.06
N VAL A 208 15.00 0.26 -5.50
CA VAL A 208 16.00 1.34 -5.30
C VAL A 208 15.61 2.62 -6.02
N LEU A 209 15.23 2.54 -7.29
CA LEU A 209 14.84 3.71 -8.08
C LEU A 209 13.56 4.37 -7.55
N PRO A 210 12.46 3.64 -7.24
CA PRO A 210 11.30 4.22 -6.60
C PRO A 210 11.62 4.84 -5.23
N GLU A 211 12.37 4.16 -4.37
CA GLU A 211 12.64 4.60 -3.01
C GLU A 211 13.55 5.83 -2.94
N LEU A 212 14.60 5.87 -3.76
CA LEU A 212 15.59 6.95 -3.73
C LEU A 212 15.28 8.13 -4.66
N ILE A 213 14.47 7.93 -5.69
CA ILE A 213 14.17 8.97 -6.69
C ILE A 213 12.69 9.33 -6.69
N LEU A 214 11.78 8.35 -6.88
CA LEU A 214 10.37 8.66 -7.05
C LEU A 214 9.73 9.12 -5.73
N ARG A 215 10.00 8.47 -4.61
CA ARG A 215 9.45 8.90 -3.31
C ARG A 215 9.91 10.30 -2.92
N PRO A 216 11.19 10.66 -2.91
CA PRO A 216 11.61 12.03 -2.63
C PRO A 216 11.00 13.05 -3.58
N TYR A 217 10.82 12.71 -4.86
CA TYR A 217 10.26 13.60 -5.85
C TYR A 217 8.75 13.85 -5.65
N PHE A 218 7.95 12.80 -5.37
CA PHE A 218 6.50 12.90 -5.25
C PHE A 218 6.01 13.16 -3.82
N VAL A 219 6.66 12.55 -2.82
CA VAL A 219 6.30 12.75 -1.40
C VAL A 219 6.94 14.01 -0.84
N GLY A 220 8.05 14.47 -1.44
CA GLY A 220 8.83 15.59 -0.98
C GLY A 220 9.50 15.31 0.38
N TYR A 221 10.43 16.18 0.77
CA TYR A 221 11.01 16.15 2.12
C TYR A 221 10.06 16.71 3.19
N THR A 222 8.79 16.93 2.85
CA THR A 222 7.82 17.63 3.68
C THR A 222 7.21 16.75 4.78
N SER A 223 7.14 15.44 4.57
CA SER A 223 6.68 14.53 5.61
C SER A 223 7.79 14.30 6.63
N LYS A 224 7.72 14.96 7.77
CA LYS A 224 8.63 14.76 8.92
C LYS A 224 8.34 13.48 9.71
N ILE A 225 7.50 12.58 9.17
CA ILE A 225 7.16 11.31 9.81
C ILE A 225 8.29 10.33 9.56
N HIS A 226 8.84 9.75 10.63
CA HIS A 226 9.86 8.73 10.50
C HIS A 226 9.28 7.49 9.79
N PRO A 227 9.93 6.98 8.73
CA PRO A 227 9.38 5.89 7.91
C PRO A 227 9.00 4.64 8.70
N LEU A 228 9.76 4.30 9.76
CA LEU A 228 9.45 3.18 10.65
C LEU A 228 8.10 3.35 11.36
N VAL A 229 7.78 4.56 11.82
CA VAL A 229 6.50 4.85 12.48
C VAL A 229 5.35 4.67 11.50
N LEU A 230 5.54 5.12 10.26
CA LEU A 230 4.55 4.97 9.21
C LEU A 230 4.35 3.49 8.84
N MET A 231 5.43 2.71 8.71
CA MET A 231 5.37 1.27 8.48
C MET A 231 4.61 0.55 9.60
N LEU A 232 4.92 0.87 10.86
CA LEU A 232 4.23 0.30 12.01
C LEU A 232 2.74 0.69 12.04
N ALA A 233 2.40 1.91 11.64
CA ALA A 233 1.01 2.35 11.52
C ALA A 233 0.25 1.54 10.47
N PHE A 234 0.80 1.35 9.27
CA PHE A 234 0.16 0.55 8.22
C PHE A 234 -0.02 -0.91 8.64
N LEU A 235 1.07 -1.55 9.12
CA LEU A 235 1.03 -2.97 9.52
C LEU A 235 0.17 -3.18 10.77
N GLY A 236 0.39 -2.39 11.81
CA GLY A 236 -0.36 -2.49 13.06
C GLY A 236 -1.85 -2.18 12.86
N GLY A 237 -2.16 -1.13 12.09
CA GLY A 237 -3.53 -0.79 11.70
C GLY A 237 -4.20 -1.91 10.91
N GLY A 238 -3.49 -2.49 9.94
CA GLY A 238 -3.96 -3.61 9.14
C GLY A 238 -4.25 -4.86 9.97
N LEU A 239 -3.37 -5.19 10.91
CA LEU A 239 -3.55 -6.34 11.83
C LEU A 239 -4.73 -6.15 12.80
N MET A 240 -4.93 -4.94 13.32
CA MET A 240 -5.98 -4.65 14.32
C MET A 240 -7.34 -4.40 13.70
N GLY A 241 -7.43 -3.70 12.59
CA GLY A 241 -8.67 -3.22 11.97
C GLY A 241 -8.86 -3.63 10.51
N GLY A 242 -8.05 -4.57 9.98
CA GLY A 242 -8.11 -4.98 8.59
C GLY A 242 -7.87 -3.80 7.63
N ILE A 243 -8.59 -3.79 6.50
CA ILE A 243 -8.48 -2.74 5.48
C ILE A 243 -8.76 -1.34 6.06
N SER A 244 -9.77 -1.21 6.92
CA SER A 244 -10.10 0.07 7.55
C SER A 244 -8.98 0.57 8.45
N GLY A 245 -8.43 -0.31 9.31
CA GLY A 245 -7.30 0.03 10.19
C GLY A 245 -6.04 0.37 9.40
N PHE A 246 -5.78 -0.32 8.29
CA PHE A 246 -4.67 -0.03 7.39
C PHE A 246 -4.66 1.42 6.90
N PHE A 247 -5.82 2.01 6.60
CA PHE A 247 -5.92 3.41 6.19
C PHE A 247 -6.02 4.39 7.35
N ILE A 248 -6.75 4.05 8.41
CA ILE A 248 -7.02 4.96 9.54
C ILE A 248 -5.76 5.17 10.40
N ALA A 249 -4.98 4.13 10.68
CA ALA A 249 -3.83 4.27 11.59
C ALA A 249 -2.75 5.23 11.06
N PRO A 250 -2.31 5.20 9.79
CA PRO A 250 -1.43 6.24 9.24
C PRO A 250 -2.03 7.65 9.27
N MET A 251 -3.37 7.78 9.13
CA MET A 251 -4.05 9.07 9.26
C MET A 251 -3.92 9.63 10.68
N ILE A 252 -4.09 8.79 11.71
CA ILE A 252 -3.91 9.19 13.11
C ILE A 252 -2.46 9.63 13.35
N VAL A 253 -1.48 8.89 12.84
CA VAL A 253 -0.06 9.26 12.93
C VAL A 253 0.21 10.57 12.19
N GLY A 254 -0.35 10.77 10.99
CA GLY A 254 -0.24 12.00 10.22
C GLY A 254 -0.79 13.21 10.99
N LEU A 255 -1.98 13.05 11.60
CA LEU A 255 -2.59 14.09 12.42
C LEU A 255 -1.74 14.42 13.66
N ALA A 256 -1.27 13.40 14.38
CA ALA A 256 -0.38 13.59 15.54
C ALA A 256 0.91 14.34 15.15
N THR A 257 1.48 13.99 13.99
CA THR A 257 2.68 14.66 13.46
C THR A 257 2.40 16.11 13.05
N ALA A 258 1.26 16.38 12.42
CA ALA A 258 0.86 17.73 12.05
C ALA A 258 0.70 18.62 13.30
N ILE A 259 0.05 18.10 14.34
CA ILE A 259 -0.09 18.77 15.64
C ILE A 259 1.29 19.05 16.25
N TYR A 260 2.15 18.04 16.31
CA TYR A 260 3.51 18.18 16.85
C TYR A 260 4.32 19.24 16.09
N ASN A 261 4.31 19.21 14.77
CA ASN A 261 5.03 20.15 13.93
C ASN A 261 4.51 21.58 14.08
N TYR A 262 3.21 21.74 14.27
CA TYR A 262 2.60 23.03 14.49
C TYR A 262 3.17 23.70 15.77
N TYR A 263 3.13 23.00 16.90
CA TYR A 263 3.63 23.54 18.18
C TYR A 263 5.14 23.73 18.19
N THR A 264 5.94 22.83 17.63
CA THR A 264 7.40 23.00 17.58
C THR A 264 7.87 24.15 16.67
N LYS A 265 7.12 24.47 15.61
CA LYS A 265 7.41 25.66 14.79
C LYS A 265 7.11 26.96 15.53
N GLU A 266 6.08 27.01 16.36
CA GLU A 266 5.78 28.17 17.19
C GLU A 266 6.86 28.43 18.24
N GLU A 267 7.34 27.40 18.95
CA GLU A 267 8.45 27.53 19.90
C GLU A 267 9.71 28.09 19.24
N SER A 268 10.09 27.54 18.07
CA SER A 268 11.29 28.02 17.34
C SER A 268 11.14 29.44 16.81
N ALA A 269 9.94 29.89 16.49
CA ALA A 269 9.68 31.26 16.05
C ALA A 269 9.72 32.24 17.24
N ALA A 270 9.26 31.83 18.41
CA ALA A 270 9.31 32.64 19.64
C ALA A 270 10.77 32.83 20.15
N GLU A 271 11.57 31.74 20.14
CA GLU A 271 12.99 31.83 20.53
C GLU A 271 13.82 32.75 19.62
N ASN A 272 13.56 32.72 18.31
CA ASN A 272 14.26 33.61 17.37
C ASN A 272 13.86 35.10 17.53
N HIS A 273 12.66 35.38 18.00
CA HIS A 273 12.21 36.76 18.23
C HIS A 273 12.81 37.36 19.51
N ASP A 274 13.09 36.52 20.53
CA ASP A 274 13.73 36.91 21.77
C ASP A 274 15.28 37.03 21.68
N SER A 275 15.85 36.52 20.59
CA SER A 275 17.31 36.49 20.35
C SER A 275 17.81 37.59 19.43
N GLU A 276 16.98 38.51 18.86
CA GLU A 276 17.42 39.69 18.15
C GLU A 276 17.81 40.77 19.18
N PRO A 277 19.09 41.15 19.30
CA PRO A 277 19.53 42.27 20.19
C PRO A 277 19.07 43.62 19.60
N VAL A 278 18.42 44.41 20.46
CA VAL A 278 18.06 45.81 20.24
C VAL A 278 19.28 46.68 19.94
#